data_bdd106ab61d1177cc86d6692cf74031a
#
_entry.id   bdd106ab61d1177cc86d6692cf74031a
#
_cell.length_a   1.000
_cell.length_b   1.000
_cell.length_c   1.000
_cell.angle_alpha   90.00
_cell.angle_beta   90.00
_cell.angle_gamma   90.00
#
_symmetry.space_group_name_H-M   'P 1'
#
loop_
_entity.id
_entity.type
_entity.pdbx_description
1 polymer ?
#
loop_
_entity_poly.entity_id
_entity_poly.type
_entity_poly.pdbx_seq_one_letter_code
_entity_poly.pdbx_strand_id
1 'polypeptide(L)'
;MTTRKETIVIPEEACVIWDILVDFEKYPRWRENVNEVKMIDEKHYQEFNREGYQTMAAIEKLVPLTCLKLSFKSESMAGYREFLLSSRGKETEIEITEGANSKGLSARPVGKSVSEQVYLQRNLKEIIDDLKRVFFCNLMCFLGKNERK
;
A
#
# COMPACT_ATOMS: atom_id res chain seq x y z
N MET A 1 -8.39 10.53 14.48
CA MET A 1 -7.96 9.63 13.39
C MET A 1 -7.62 8.27 13.94
N THR A 2 -8.13 7.24 13.33
CA THR A 2 -7.83 5.86 13.70
C THR A 2 -6.60 5.41 12.94
N THR A 3 -5.67 4.75 13.61
CA THR A 3 -4.42 4.28 13.00
C THR A 3 -4.18 2.80 13.29
N ARG A 4 -3.42 2.16 12.43
CA ARG A 4 -3.02 0.78 12.58
C ARG A 4 -1.63 0.58 11.97
N LYS A 5 -0.82 -0.25 12.61
CA LYS A 5 0.55 -0.48 12.19
C LYS A 5 0.87 -1.97 12.17
N GLU A 6 1.61 -2.39 11.16
CA GLU A 6 2.12 -3.75 11.02
C GLU A 6 3.56 -3.69 10.55
N THR A 7 4.35 -4.66 10.98
CA THR A 7 5.74 -4.78 10.56
C THR A 7 5.94 -6.14 9.90
N ILE A 8 6.58 -6.14 8.73
CA ILE A 8 6.90 -7.37 8.01
C ILE A 8 8.38 -7.36 7.62
N VAL A 9 8.93 -8.56 7.42
CA VAL A 9 10.30 -8.72 6.93
C VAL A 9 10.23 -9.40 5.57
N ILE A 10 10.85 -8.79 4.58
CA ILE A 10 10.88 -9.29 3.21
C ILE A 10 12.31 -9.74 2.90
N PRO A 11 12.52 -10.95 2.34
CA PRO A 11 13.87 -11.44 2.01
C PRO A 11 14.40 -10.82 0.72
N GLU A 12 14.46 -9.49 0.68
CA GLU A 12 14.95 -8.72 -0.46
C GLU A 12 15.64 -7.46 0.03
N GLU A 13 16.55 -6.94 -0.78
CA GLU A 13 17.22 -5.69 -0.47
C GLU A 13 16.26 -4.51 -0.60
N ALA A 14 16.51 -3.47 0.17
CA ALA A 14 15.63 -2.30 0.22
C ALA A 14 15.44 -1.64 -1.15
N CYS A 15 16.48 -1.62 -1.99
CA CYS A 15 16.37 -0.99 -3.31
C CYS A 15 15.36 -1.70 -4.21
N VAL A 16 15.27 -3.02 -4.12
CA VAL A 16 14.31 -3.81 -4.93
C VAL A 16 12.89 -3.50 -4.48
N ILE A 17 12.68 -3.46 -3.18
CA ILE A 17 11.36 -3.13 -2.61
C ILE A 17 10.98 -1.70 -2.93
N TRP A 18 11.92 -0.79 -2.76
CA TRP A 18 11.70 0.64 -3.01
C TRP A 18 11.25 0.89 -4.45
N ASP A 19 11.91 0.26 -5.42
CA ASP A 19 11.58 0.44 -6.83
C ASP A 19 10.13 0.07 -7.13
N ILE A 20 9.60 -0.93 -6.46
CA ILE A 20 8.20 -1.33 -6.62
C ILE A 20 7.26 -0.35 -5.93
N LEU A 21 7.62 0.11 -4.74
CA LEU A 21 6.77 1.02 -3.96
C LEU A 21 6.58 2.38 -4.61
N VAL A 22 7.60 2.89 -5.31
CA VAL A 22 7.53 4.23 -5.91
C VAL A 22 7.08 4.23 -7.38
N ASP A 23 6.89 3.07 -7.97
CA ASP A 23 6.43 2.96 -9.33
C ASP A 23 4.90 2.85 -9.37
N PHE A 24 4.25 3.97 -9.11
CA PHE A 24 2.81 4.03 -8.88
C PHE A 24 1.99 3.54 -10.08
N GLU A 25 2.41 3.88 -11.29
CA GLU A 25 1.67 3.50 -12.49
C GLU A 25 1.65 1.98 -12.73
N LYS A 26 2.58 1.25 -12.11
CA LYS A 26 2.64 -0.20 -12.21
C LYS A 26 1.95 -0.92 -11.06
N TYR A 27 1.33 -0.20 -10.15
CA TYR A 27 0.57 -0.80 -9.06
C TYR A 27 -0.45 -1.84 -9.51
N PRO A 28 -1.17 -1.66 -10.64
CA PRO A 28 -2.08 -2.71 -11.09
C PRO A 28 -1.45 -4.08 -11.32
N ARG A 29 -0.13 -4.13 -11.50
CA ARG A 29 0.58 -5.40 -11.73
C ARG A 29 0.75 -6.24 -10.49
N TRP A 30 0.77 -5.59 -9.31
CA TRP A 30 1.01 -6.32 -8.06
C TRP A 30 -0.02 -6.04 -6.96
N ARG A 31 -0.74 -4.92 -7.04
CA ARG A 31 -1.81 -4.62 -6.11
C ARG A 31 -3.10 -5.22 -6.65
N GLU A 32 -3.59 -6.25 -5.97
CA GLU A 32 -4.75 -7.01 -6.47
C GLU A 32 -6.00 -6.15 -6.67
N ASN A 33 -6.25 -5.21 -5.78
CA ASN A 33 -7.44 -4.37 -5.85
C ASN A 33 -7.19 -3.00 -6.47
N VAL A 34 -6.13 -2.87 -7.26
CA VAL A 34 -5.85 -1.64 -8.01
C VAL A 34 -5.94 -1.98 -9.50
N ASN A 35 -6.89 -1.37 -10.17
CA ASN A 35 -7.15 -1.63 -11.58
C ASN A 35 -6.36 -0.68 -12.49
N GLU A 36 -6.25 0.58 -12.08
CA GLU A 36 -5.57 1.60 -12.88
C GLU A 36 -5.04 2.70 -12.00
N VAL A 37 -3.89 3.26 -12.37
CA VAL A 37 -3.32 4.45 -11.74
C VAL A 37 -3.03 5.46 -12.83
N LYS A 38 -3.49 6.69 -12.64
CA LYS A 38 -3.24 7.80 -13.55
C LYS A 38 -2.48 8.90 -12.81
N MET A 39 -1.26 9.17 -13.22
CA MET A 39 -0.50 10.28 -12.65
C MET A 39 -1.11 11.59 -13.13
N ILE A 40 -1.36 12.51 -12.20
CA ILE A 40 -1.85 13.85 -12.50
C ILE A 40 -0.67 14.81 -12.63
N ASP A 41 0.25 14.72 -11.68
CA ASP A 41 1.50 15.48 -11.68
C ASP A 41 2.54 14.67 -10.89
N GLU A 42 3.66 15.28 -10.54
CA GLU A 42 4.75 14.58 -9.84
C GLU A 42 4.38 14.10 -8.45
N LYS A 43 3.35 14.68 -7.84
CA LYS A 43 2.99 14.41 -6.45
C LYS A 43 1.58 13.88 -6.28
N HIS A 44 0.80 13.79 -7.35
CA HIS A 44 -0.61 13.40 -7.25
C HIS A 44 -0.97 12.37 -8.28
N TYR A 45 -1.77 11.39 -7.89
CA TYR A 45 -2.31 10.41 -8.83
C TYR A 45 -3.72 9.99 -8.45
N GLN A 46 -4.42 9.44 -9.43
CA GLN A 46 -5.73 8.84 -9.26
C GLN A 46 -5.58 7.33 -9.29
N GLU A 47 -6.18 6.66 -8.32
CA GLU A 47 -6.20 5.22 -8.26
C GLU A 47 -7.63 4.74 -8.40
N PHE A 48 -7.84 3.76 -9.28
CA PHE A 48 -9.15 3.14 -9.51
C PHE A 48 -9.07 1.69 -9.07
N ASN A 49 -10.03 1.26 -8.22
CA ASN A 49 -10.07 -0.12 -7.83
C ASN A 49 -10.83 -0.96 -8.87
N ARG A 50 -10.93 -2.26 -8.65
CA ARG A 50 -11.58 -3.16 -9.61
C ARG A 50 -13.06 -2.89 -9.77
N GLU A 51 -13.69 -2.27 -8.79
CA GLU A 51 -15.09 -1.88 -8.85
C GLU A 51 -15.30 -0.52 -9.48
N GLY A 52 -14.23 0.17 -9.83
CA GLY A 52 -14.28 1.47 -10.47
C GLY A 52 -14.29 2.65 -9.51
N TYR A 53 -14.19 2.42 -8.22
CA TYR A 53 -14.12 3.52 -7.26
C TYR A 53 -12.79 4.22 -7.33
N GLN A 54 -12.85 5.54 -7.25
CA GLN A 54 -11.69 6.40 -7.37
C GLN A 54 -11.19 6.87 -6.02
N THR A 55 -9.86 6.86 -5.88
CA THR A 55 -9.18 7.45 -4.73
C THR A 55 -8.13 8.42 -5.27
N MET A 56 -8.08 9.62 -4.69
CA MET A 56 -7.03 10.58 -4.99
C MET A 56 -5.90 10.38 -4.03
N ALA A 57 -4.68 10.32 -4.54
CA ALA A 57 -3.49 10.12 -3.74
C ALA A 57 -2.53 11.28 -3.91
N ALA A 58 -1.83 11.61 -2.83
CA ALA A 58 -0.77 12.61 -2.85
C ALA A 58 0.46 12.03 -2.17
N ILE A 59 1.63 12.29 -2.77
CA ILE A 59 2.91 11.88 -2.20
C ILE A 59 3.32 12.95 -1.19
N GLU A 60 3.20 12.63 0.09
CA GLU A 60 3.49 13.55 1.18
C GLU A 60 4.96 13.55 1.56
N LYS A 61 5.62 12.40 1.48
CA LYS A 61 7.02 12.27 1.84
C LYS A 61 7.65 11.15 1.01
N LEU A 62 8.80 11.43 0.45
CA LEU A 62 9.54 10.45 -0.33
C LEU A 62 11.02 10.63 -0.03
N VAL A 63 11.54 9.76 0.83
CA VAL A 63 12.96 9.73 1.17
C VAL A 63 13.49 8.41 0.64
N PRO A 64 14.32 8.42 -0.40
CA PRO A 64 14.76 7.18 -1.05
C PRO A 64 15.25 6.12 -0.09
N LEU A 65 14.77 4.89 -0.30
CA LEU A 65 15.13 3.69 0.45
C LEU A 65 14.70 3.70 1.92
N THR A 66 14.04 4.75 2.39
CA THR A 66 13.76 4.92 3.81
C THR A 66 12.27 5.12 4.11
N CYS A 67 11.66 6.09 3.47
CA CYS A 67 10.29 6.47 3.83
C CYS A 67 9.46 6.90 2.62
N LEU A 68 8.28 6.31 2.50
CA LEU A 68 7.28 6.76 1.56
C LEU A 68 5.98 6.98 2.32
N LYS A 69 5.45 8.19 2.26
CA LYS A 69 4.17 8.52 2.87
C LYS A 69 3.22 9.05 1.81
N LEU A 70 2.05 8.44 1.73
CA LEU A 70 0.99 8.79 0.80
C LEU A 70 -0.26 9.20 1.59
N SER A 71 -0.95 10.24 1.14
CA SER A 71 -2.26 10.55 1.66
C SER A 71 -3.32 10.19 0.62
N PHE A 72 -4.49 9.81 1.09
CA PHE A 72 -5.58 9.34 0.24
C PHE A 72 -6.88 10.06 0.58
N LYS A 73 -7.66 10.35 -0.46
CA LYS A 73 -8.99 10.90 -0.31
C LYS A 73 -9.93 10.19 -1.28
N SER A 74 -10.98 9.62 -0.73
CA SER A 74 -12.09 9.08 -1.51
C SER A 74 -13.37 9.78 -1.08
N GLU A 75 -14.48 9.37 -1.64
CA GLU A 75 -15.78 9.95 -1.30
C GLU A 75 -16.12 9.76 0.18
N SER A 76 -15.80 8.60 0.73
CA SER A 76 -16.21 8.25 2.09
C SER A 76 -15.09 8.27 3.11
N MET A 77 -13.82 8.31 2.68
CA MET A 77 -12.70 8.12 3.59
C MET A 77 -11.53 9.02 3.20
N ALA A 78 -10.82 9.52 4.19
CA ALA A 78 -9.53 10.20 4.02
C ALA A 78 -8.53 9.53 4.94
N GLY A 79 -7.28 9.45 4.50
CA GLY A 79 -6.28 8.81 5.32
C GLY A 79 -4.89 8.87 4.73
N TYR A 80 -3.99 8.05 5.27
CA TYR A 80 -2.62 7.99 4.79
C TYR A 80 -2.07 6.58 4.95
N ARG A 81 -0.99 6.33 4.24
CA ARG A 81 -0.17 5.12 4.39
C ARG A 81 1.28 5.53 4.39
N GLU A 82 2.03 5.02 5.38
CA GLU A 82 3.45 5.29 5.48
C GLU A 82 4.23 3.99 5.50
N PHE A 83 5.25 3.92 4.64
CA PHE A 83 6.19 2.79 4.61
C PHE A 83 7.52 3.27 5.16
N LEU A 84 8.03 2.59 6.18
CA LEU A 84 9.37 2.82 6.69
C LEU A 84 10.21 1.56 6.46
N LEU A 85 11.30 1.70 5.74
CA LEU A 85 12.18 0.60 5.38
C LEU A 85 13.46 0.64 6.21
N SER A 86 13.84 -0.53 6.74
CA SER A 86 15.09 -0.69 7.49
C SER A 86 15.83 -1.91 6.95
N SER A 87 17.01 -1.68 6.39
CA SER A 87 17.85 -2.76 5.85
C SER A 87 18.42 -3.61 6.98
N ARG A 88 18.39 -4.93 6.76
CA ARG A 88 19.01 -5.92 7.64
C ARG A 88 19.84 -6.90 6.81
N GLY A 89 20.92 -6.40 6.19
CA GLY A 89 21.69 -7.21 5.26
C GLY A 89 20.93 -7.48 3.97
N LYS A 90 20.62 -8.74 3.72
CA LYS A 90 19.92 -9.13 2.49
C LYS A 90 18.41 -9.12 2.62
N GLU A 91 17.91 -8.73 3.77
CA GLU A 91 16.47 -8.61 3.97
C GLU A 91 16.12 -7.22 4.44
N THR A 92 14.86 -6.86 4.37
CA THR A 92 14.37 -5.53 4.73
C THR A 92 13.16 -5.65 5.63
N GLU A 93 13.18 -4.91 6.73
CA GLU A 93 12.01 -4.75 7.57
C GLU A 93 11.21 -3.57 7.06
N ILE A 94 9.91 -3.77 6.88
CA ILE A 94 9.00 -2.72 6.46
C ILE A 94 7.97 -2.52 7.56
N GLU A 95 7.90 -1.31 8.08
CA GLU A 95 6.85 -0.91 9.00
C GLU A 95 5.82 -0.11 8.22
N ILE A 96 4.58 -0.60 8.20
CA ILE A 96 3.50 0.02 7.45
C ILE A 96 2.48 0.56 8.44
N THR A 97 2.24 1.87 8.37
CA THR A 97 1.24 2.52 9.20
C THR A 97 0.14 3.07 8.30
N GLU A 98 -1.11 2.83 8.67
CA GLU A 98 -2.24 3.43 7.99
C GLU A 98 -3.10 4.20 8.99
N GLY A 99 -3.57 5.35 8.54
CA GLY A 99 -4.53 6.13 9.30
C GLY A 99 -5.75 6.41 8.44
N ALA A 100 -6.90 6.56 9.08
CA ALA A 100 -8.13 6.84 8.35
C ALA A 100 -9.11 7.64 9.20
N ASN A 101 -9.83 8.53 8.53
CA ASN A 101 -10.99 9.23 9.05
C ASN A 101 -12.13 9.01 8.07
N SER A 102 -13.28 8.59 8.55
CA SER A 102 -14.45 8.58 7.68
C SER A 102 -14.90 10.02 7.44
N LYS A 103 -15.24 10.26 6.18
CA LYS A 103 -15.80 11.54 5.73
C LYS A 103 -17.27 11.28 5.52
N GLY A 104 -18.08 12.05 5.91
CA GLY A 104 -19.46 11.86 5.59
C GLY A 104 -20.35 12.36 6.66
N LEU A 105 -21.36 13.04 6.21
CA LEU A 105 -22.37 13.62 7.05
C LEU A 105 -23.20 12.58 7.77
N SER A 106 -23.25 11.38 7.20
CA SER A 106 -24.02 10.27 7.76
C SER A 106 -23.23 9.44 8.76
N ALA A 107 -21.95 9.69 8.92
CA ALA A 107 -21.13 8.92 9.85
C ALA A 107 -21.55 9.18 11.29
N ARG A 108 -22.04 8.15 11.95
CA ARG A 108 -22.43 8.24 13.34
C ARG A 108 -21.21 8.01 14.22
N PRO A 109 -21.09 8.68 15.38
CA PRO A 109 -19.91 8.53 16.23
C PRO A 109 -19.58 7.07 16.59
N VAL A 110 -20.57 6.27 16.89
CA VAL A 110 -20.36 4.87 17.25
C VAL A 110 -19.99 4.02 16.03
N GLY A 111 -20.65 4.20 14.92
CA GLY A 111 -20.37 3.47 13.70
C GLY A 111 -19.09 3.91 13.01
N LYS A 112 -18.72 5.17 13.19
CA LYS A 112 -17.53 5.76 12.57
C LYS A 112 -16.26 5.05 12.99
N SER A 113 -16.04 4.84 14.28
CA SER A 113 -14.83 4.20 14.79
C SER A 113 -14.72 2.75 14.32
N VAL A 114 -15.81 2.00 14.37
CA VAL A 114 -15.83 0.61 13.90
C VAL A 114 -15.57 0.55 12.41
N SER A 115 -16.18 1.43 11.65
CA SER A 115 -15.99 1.49 10.21
C SER A 115 -14.55 1.79 9.82
N GLU A 116 -13.90 2.72 10.53
CA GLU A 116 -12.51 3.05 10.31
C GLU A 116 -11.60 1.88 10.64
N GLN A 117 -11.84 1.18 11.74
CA GLN A 117 -11.03 0.03 12.13
C GLN A 117 -11.12 -1.11 11.11
N VAL A 118 -12.32 -1.41 10.64
CA VAL A 118 -12.53 -2.45 9.61
C VAL A 118 -11.82 -2.06 8.33
N TYR A 119 -11.95 -0.81 7.92
CA TYR A 119 -11.30 -0.29 6.74
C TYR A 119 -9.78 -0.43 6.81
N LEU A 120 -9.17 -0.02 7.93
CA LEU A 120 -7.74 -0.09 8.12
C LEU A 120 -7.23 -1.52 8.18
N GLN A 121 -7.93 -2.39 8.89
CA GLN A 121 -7.56 -3.79 8.97
C GLN A 121 -7.53 -4.45 7.60
N ARG A 122 -8.55 -4.19 6.80
CA ARG A 122 -8.64 -4.73 5.44
C ARG A 122 -7.54 -4.18 4.55
N ASN A 123 -7.31 -2.88 4.58
CA ASN A 123 -6.30 -2.25 3.73
C ASN A 123 -4.88 -2.69 4.08
N LEU A 124 -4.57 -2.79 5.38
CA LEU A 124 -3.27 -3.30 5.80
C LEU A 124 -3.09 -4.75 5.36
N LYS A 125 -4.11 -5.57 5.54
CA LYS A 125 -4.03 -6.96 5.11
C LYS A 125 -3.81 -7.06 3.60
N GLU A 126 -4.52 -6.26 2.83
CA GLU A 126 -4.36 -6.26 1.37
C GLU A 126 -2.96 -5.88 0.93
N ILE A 127 -2.40 -4.79 1.46
CA ILE A 127 -1.06 -4.37 1.05
C ILE A 127 0.01 -5.36 1.50
N ILE A 128 -0.13 -5.93 2.68
CA ILE A 128 0.81 -6.93 3.19
C ILE A 128 0.74 -8.20 2.34
N ASP A 129 -0.46 -8.68 2.05
CA ASP A 129 -0.66 -9.85 1.20
C ASP A 129 -0.09 -9.61 -0.20
N ASP A 130 -0.30 -8.43 -0.75
CA ASP A 130 0.23 -8.06 -2.07
C ASP A 130 1.76 -8.05 -2.06
N LEU A 131 2.38 -7.45 -1.05
CA LEU A 131 3.83 -7.41 -0.92
C LEU A 131 4.42 -8.81 -0.77
N LYS A 132 3.80 -9.62 0.08
CA LYS A 132 4.24 -11.01 0.27
C LYS A 132 4.12 -11.81 -1.02
N ARG A 133 3.04 -11.63 -1.74
CA ARG A 133 2.83 -12.35 -3.01
C ARG A 133 3.90 -11.97 -4.02
N VAL A 134 4.24 -10.69 -4.14
CA VAL A 134 5.26 -10.23 -5.08
C VAL A 134 6.61 -10.84 -4.74
N PHE A 135 7.05 -10.72 -3.49
CA PHE A 135 8.41 -11.10 -3.13
C PHE A 135 8.57 -12.58 -2.83
N PHE A 136 7.62 -13.19 -2.17
CA PHE A 136 7.67 -14.63 -1.90
C PHE A 136 7.26 -15.43 -3.13
N CYS A 137 6.24 -14.99 -3.85
CA CYS A 137 5.77 -15.66 -5.04
C CYS A 137 6.78 -15.56 -6.18
N ASN A 138 7.54 -14.47 -6.29
CA ASN A 138 8.60 -14.37 -7.29
C ASN A 138 9.65 -15.43 -7.10
N LEU A 139 10.03 -15.69 -5.86
CA LEU A 139 10.98 -16.75 -5.56
C LEU A 139 10.40 -18.12 -5.95
N MET A 140 9.17 -18.38 -5.58
CA MET A 140 8.49 -19.64 -5.93
C MET A 140 8.27 -19.77 -7.43
N CYS A 141 7.89 -18.70 -8.09
CA CYS A 141 7.71 -18.69 -9.54
C CYS A 141 9.01 -18.93 -10.28
N PHE A 142 10.12 -18.40 -9.77
CA PHE A 142 11.43 -18.64 -10.35
C PHE A 142 11.78 -20.10 -10.29
N LEU A 143 11.60 -20.73 -9.14
CA LEU A 143 11.84 -22.15 -8.96
C LEU A 143 10.90 -22.98 -9.84
N GLY A 144 9.64 -22.60 -9.91
CA GLY A 144 8.66 -23.28 -10.74
C GLY A 144 8.95 -23.18 -12.23
N LYS A 145 9.49 -22.05 -12.68
CA LYS A 145 9.90 -21.90 -14.09
C LYS A 145 11.01 -22.87 -14.45
N ASN A 146 11.96 -23.07 -13.56
CA ASN A 146 13.03 -24.02 -13.78
C ASN A 146 12.51 -25.45 -13.88
N GLU A 147 11.46 -25.76 -13.14
CA GLU A 147 10.81 -27.07 -13.21
C GLU A 147 9.98 -27.27 -14.47
N ARG A 148 9.34 -26.17 -14.94
CA ARG A 148 8.46 -26.24 -16.11
C ARG A 148 9.19 -26.26 -17.43
N LYS A 149 10.42 -25.85 -17.41
CA LYS A 149 11.24 -25.85 -18.60
C LYS A 149 12.07 -27.10 -18.70
#